data_a7ff25ada0bfe4c717c180f231c15d14
#
_entry.id   a7ff25ada0bfe4c717c180f231c15d14
#
_cell.length_a   1.000
_cell.length_b   1.000
_cell.length_c   1.000
_cell.angle_alpha   90.00
_cell.angle_beta   90.00
_cell.angle_gamma   90.00
#
_symmetry.space_group_name_H-M   'P 1'
#
loop_
_entity.id
_entity.type
_entity.pdbx_description
1 polymer ?
#
loop_
_entity_poly.entity_id
_entity_poly.type
_entity_poly.pdbx_seq_one_letter_code
_entity_poly.pdbx_strand_id
1 'polypeptide(L)'
;AYEISACLVGSEMCIRDRGMHAGGVLIAPGKLTDFCPLYTQDSKDQDSSSVISQYDKDDVEAIGLVKFDFLGLTTLTILAAAERWIKALHADRKDWSIGDITLEDPAAFEVLKSANTVAVFQLESRGMQGMLRDAKPDRFEDIIALVALYRPGPMDLIPDFIARKHGRQQVEYPDPRIEPVLRETYGIMVYQEQVMQMAQMIGGYSLGGADLLRRAMGKKKPEEMAQHRKIFSEGAKKGGITEVKANEIYDLMERFAGYGFNKSHAAAYALLAYQTAWLKAHYPAEFMAGNLSLAMDDTDK
;
A
#
# COMPACT_ATOMS: atom_id res chain seq x y z
N ALA A 1 8.73 -1.15 39.71
CA ALA A 1 10.00 -1.65 39.14
C ALA A 1 10.07 -3.19 39.17
N TYR A 2 9.54 -3.83 40.22
CA TYR A 2 9.55 -5.31 40.35
C TYR A 2 8.57 -6.00 39.38
N GLU A 3 7.43 -5.41 39.11
CA GLU A 3 6.45 -5.96 38.15
C GLU A 3 6.93 -5.88 36.69
N ILE A 4 7.64 -4.82 36.34
CA ILE A 4 8.25 -4.67 35.01
C ILE A 4 9.36 -5.70 34.79
N SER A 5 10.14 -6.00 35.85
CA SER A 5 11.20 -7.02 35.78
C SER A 5 10.66 -8.46 35.64
N ALA A 6 9.52 -8.76 36.25
CA ALA A 6 8.86 -10.06 36.12
C ALA A 6 8.23 -10.27 34.72
N CYS A 7 7.74 -9.20 34.09
CA CYS A 7 7.25 -9.23 32.71
C CYS A 7 8.36 -9.46 31.67
N LEU A 8 9.57 -8.97 31.93
CA LEU A 8 10.73 -9.15 31.04
C LEU A 8 11.25 -10.59 30.99
N VAL A 9 10.92 -11.41 31.97
CA VAL A 9 11.41 -12.81 32.08
C VAL A 9 10.44 -13.84 31.50
N GLY A 10 9.20 -13.45 31.18
CA GLY A 10 8.15 -14.43 30.87
C GLY A 10 7.47 -14.38 29.51
N SER A 11 7.40 -13.27 28.82
CA SER A 11 6.89 -13.18 27.45
C SER A 11 7.08 -11.79 26.85
N GLU A 12 7.44 -11.74 25.58
CA GLU A 12 7.53 -10.50 24.76
C GLU A 12 6.18 -9.73 24.70
N MET A 13 5.08 -10.33 25.12
CA MET A 13 3.74 -9.70 25.12
C MET A 13 3.57 -8.58 26.19
N CYS A 14 4.49 -8.43 27.12
CA CYS A 14 4.40 -7.40 28.15
C CYS A 14 5.13 -6.08 27.80
N ILE A 15 5.93 -6.08 26.75
CA ILE A 15 6.61 -4.88 26.27
C ILE A 15 5.74 -4.24 25.18
N ARG A 16 4.85 -3.34 25.59
CA ARG A 16 4.21 -2.44 24.64
C ARG A 16 5.15 -1.25 24.42
N ASP A 17 5.77 -1.20 23.25
CA ASP A 17 6.52 -0.02 22.83
C ASP A 17 5.58 1.19 22.80
N ARG A 18 5.92 2.21 23.57
CA ARG A 18 5.19 3.48 23.57
C ARG A 18 5.70 4.32 22.43
N GLY A 19 5.18 4.04 21.22
CA GLY A 19 5.49 4.81 20.03
C GLY A 19 4.44 5.90 19.79
N MET A 20 4.89 7.11 19.47
CA MET A 20 4.01 8.17 19.00
C MET A 20 3.63 7.92 17.53
N HIS A 21 2.34 7.96 17.22
CA HIS A 21 1.90 7.93 15.82
C HIS A 21 2.25 9.25 15.12
N ALA A 22 2.87 9.19 13.95
CA ALA A 22 3.45 10.34 13.26
C ALA A 22 2.43 11.44 12.87
N GLY A 23 1.13 11.14 12.79
CA GLY A 23 0.11 12.09 12.37
C GLY A 23 -1.30 11.80 12.91
N GLY A 24 -1.43 10.91 13.90
CA GLY A 24 -2.72 10.56 14.50
C GLY A 24 -3.14 11.56 15.56
N VAL A 25 -4.34 12.11 15.45
CA VAL A 25 -4.95 13.01 16.44
C VAL A 25 -6.23 12.38 16.98
N LEU A 26 -6.34 12.26 18.31
CA LEU A 26 -7.55 11.79 18.96
C LEU A 26 -8.48 12.96 19.28
N ILE A 27 -9.76 12.77 18.99
CA ILE A 27 -10.82 13.72 19.35
C ILE A 27 -11.76 13.05 20.34
N ALA A 28 -12.00 13.75 21.46
CA ALA A 28 -12.93 13.35 22.51
C ALA A 28 -14.00 14.44 22.70
N PRO A 29 -15.21 14.09 23.15
CA PRO A 29 -16.26 15.05 23.44
C PRO A 29 -16.03 15.85 24.72
N GLY A 30 -14.96 15.54 25.46
CA GLY A 30 -14.53 16.19 26.70
C GLY A 30 -13.03 16.12 26.90
N LYS A 31 -12.56 16.15 28.13
CA LYS A 31 -11.13 16.00 28.41
C LYS A 31 -10.67 14.58 28.09
N LEU A 32 -9.58 14.41 27.36
CA LEU A 32 -9.04 13.09 27.03
C LEU A 32 -8.76 12.22 28.24
N THR A 33 -8.39 12.83 29.38
CA THR A 33 -8.16 12.14 30.67
C THR A 33 -9.42 11.45 31.23
N ASP A 34 -10.60 11.83 30.77
CA ASP A 34 -11.85 11.20 31.19
C ASP A 34 -12.13 9.88 30.43
N PHE A 35 -11.37 9.63 29.33
CA PHE A 35 -11.57 8.51 28.43
C PHE A 35 -10.39 7.55 28.40
N CYS A 36 -9.15 8.05 28.48
CA CYS A 36 -7.96 7.23 28.41
C CYS A 36 -6.80 7.79 29.23
N PRO A 37 -5.89 6.92 29.73
CA PRO A 37 -4.67 7.36 30.37
C PRO A 37 -3.75 8.02 29.34
N LEU A 38 -3.11 9.11 29.76
CA LEU A 38 -2.21 9.88 28.90
C LEU A 38 -0.76 9.73 29.37
N TYR A 39 0.15 9.91 28.43
CA TYR A 39 1.58 9.90 28.63
C TYR A 39 2.20 11.11 27.95
N THR A 40 3.17 11.73 28.60
CA THR A 40 3.95 12.82 28.02
C THR A 40 5.39 12.34 27.87
N GLN A 41 5.92 12.44 26.66
CA GLN A 41 7.32 12.16 26.41
C GLN A 41 8.12 13.46 26.61
N ASP A 42 9.08 13.42 27.52
CA ASP A 42 9.99 14.54 27.73
C ASP A 42 10.81 14.77 26.47
N SER A 43 10.45 15.78 25.68
CA SER A 43 11.30 16.26 24.60
C SER A 43 12.33 17.23 25.19
N LYS A 44 13.55 17.16 24.70
CA LYS A 44 14.63 18.12 25.13
C LYS A 44 14.31 19.57 24.73
N ASP A 45 13.33 19.74 23.83
CA ASP A 45 12.81 21.04 23.43
C ASP A 45 11.60 21.40 24.32
N GLN A 46 11.76 22.38 25.16
CA GLN A 46 10.82 22.80 26.22
C GLN A 46 9.45 23.29 25.71
N ASP A 47 9.19 23.36 24.39
CA ASP A 47 8.00 24.01 23.82
C ASP A 47 6.97 23.04 23.21
N SER A 48 7.20 21.72 23.20
CA SER A 48 6.24 20.76 22.66
C SER A 48 6.13 19.49 23.51
N SER A 49 5.45 19.55 24.65
CA SER A 49 5.00 18.34 25.34
C SER A 49 3.86 17.69 24.56
N SER A 50 4.20 16.75 23.68
CA SER A 50 3.20 15.94 22.99
C SER A 50 2.54 15.02 23.99
N VAL A 51 1.23 15.15 24.17
CA VAL A 51 0.41 14.27 25.01
C VAL A 51 -0.05 13.09 24.15
N ILE A 52 0.24 11.87 24.60
CA ILE A 52 -0.01 10.63 23.86
C ILE A 52 -0.97 9.75 24.66
N SER A 53 -1.95 9.12 23.99
CA SER A 53 -2.77 8.08 24.59
C SER A 53 -1.92 6.83 24.89
N GLN A 54 -2.13 6.22 26.08
CA GLN A 54 -1.52 4.93 26.40
C GLN A 54 -2.32 3.74 25.83
N TYR A 55 -3.53 3.97 25.32
CA TYR A 55 -4.29 2.97 24.59
C TYR A 55 -3.81 2.88 23.14
N ASP A 56 -3.77 1.65 22.61
CA ASP A 56 -3.53 1.44 21.20
C ASP A 56 -4.75 1.86 20.34
N LYS A 57 -4.60 1.76 19.01
CA LYS A 57 -5.65 2.18 18.07
C LYS A 57 -6.96 1.42 18.24
N ASP A 58 -6.89 0.12 18.55
CA ASP A 58 -8.07 -0.75 18.65
C ASP A 58 -8.81 -0.48 19.97
N ASP A 59 -8.07 -0.26 21.09
CA ASP A 59 -8.63 0.14 22.37
C ASP A 59 -9.27 1.54 22.29
N VAL A 60 -8.64 2.48 21.58
CA VAL A 60 -9.18 3.84 21.35
C VAL A 60 -10.52 3.79 20.59
N GLU A 61 -10.61 2.97 19.56
CA GLU A 61 -11.84 2.75 18.80
C GLU A 61 -12.90 2.04 19.66
N ALA A 62 -12.50 1.05 20.46
CA ALA A 62 -13.41 0.29 21.33
C ALA A 62 -14.11 1.15 22.38
N ILE A 63 -13.42 2.17 22.91
CA ILE A 63 -14.03 3.13 23.87
C ILE A 63 -14.81 4.27 23.20
N GLY A 64 -14.91 4.25 21.85
CA GLY A 64 -15.70 5.19 21.07
C GLY A 64 -15.03 6.53 20.77
N LEU A 65 -13.72 6.65 20.93
CA LEU A 65 -12.97 7.82 20.48
C LEU A 65 -12.70 7.74 18.97
N VAL A 66 -12.63 8.91 18.35
CA VAL A 66 -12.31 9.03 16.91
C VAL A 66 -10.87 9.43 16.73
N LYS A 67 -10.14 8.65 15.93
CA LYS A 67 -8.77 8.95 15.51
C LYS A 67 -8.77 9.52 14.11
N PHE A 68 -8.19 10.68 13.92
CA PHE A 68 -7.90 11.29 12.63
C PHE A 68 -6.43 11.17 12.31
N ASP A 69 -6.11 10.71 11.10
CA ASP A 69 -4.73 10.60 10.64
C ASP A 69 -4.43 11.74 9.66
N PHE A 70 -3.51 12.63 10.06
CA PHE A 70 -3.02 13.73 9.25
C PHE A 70 -1.60 13.38 8.78
N LEU A 71 -1.50 12.75 7.62
CA LEU A 71 -0.24 12.37 7.03
C LEU A 71 0.07 13.28 5.84
N GLY A 72 1.12 14.10 5.99
CA GLY A 72 1.66 14.89 4.90
C GLY A 72 2.58 14.06 3.99
N LEU A 73 2.67 14.46 2.72
CA LEU A 73 3.57 13.84 1.75
C LEU A 73 4.43 14.93 1.09
N THR A 74 5.69 15.01 1.49
CA THR A 74 6.67 15.99 0.99
C THR A 74 6.83 15.92 -0.53
N THR A 75 6.67 14.73 -1.13
CA THR A 75 6.73 14.54 -2.57
C THR A 75 5.74 15.41 -3.32
N LEU A 76 4.54 15.66 -2.80
CA LEU A 76 3.58 16.57 -3.44
C LEU A 76 4.11 18.02 -3.49
N THR A 77 4.82 18.44 -2.47
CA THR A 77 5.47 19.76 -2.43
C THR A 77 6.63 19.82 -3.42
N ILE A 78 7.39 18.73 -3.58
CA ILE A 78 8.46 18.59 -4.58
C ILE A 78 7.88 18.72 -5.99
N LEU A 79 6.80 17.98 -6.30
CA LEU A 79 6.12 18.05 -7.59
C LEU A 79 5.62 19.46 -7.89
N ALA A 80 4.99 20.13 -6.92
CA ALA A 80 4.52 21.51 -7.07
C ALA A 80 5.68 22.52 -7.24
N ALA A 81 6.82 22.29 -6.58
CA ALA A 81 8.02 23.11 -6.75
C ALA A 81 8.62 22.93 -8.16
N ALA A 82 8.75 21.69 -8.63
CA ALA A 82 9.24 21.38 -9.98
C ALA A 82 8.32 21.99 -11.06
N GLU A 83 6.99 21.88 -10.92
CA GLU A 83 6.03 22.51 -11.83
C GLU A 83 6.23 24.02 -11.90
N ARG A 84 6.40 24.69 -10.76
CA ARG A 84 6.67 26.15 -10.72
C ARG A 84 7.96 26.52 -11.44
N TRP A 85 9.04 25.74 -11.25
CA TRP A 85 10.31 26.00 -11.94
C TRP A 85 10.17 25.78 -13.45
N ILE A 86 9.50 24.71 -13.88
CA ILE A 86 9.24 24.44 -15.30
C ILE A 86 8.48 25.61 -15.93
N LYS A 87 7.39 26.07 -15.31
CA LYS A 87 6.61 27.23 -15.80
C LYS A 87 7.41 28.51 -15.88
N ALA A 88 8.31 28.72 -14.93
CA ALA A 88 9.14 29.95 -14.88
C ALA A 88 10.26 29.97 -15.92
N LEU A 89 10.87 28.82 -16.19
CA LEU A 89 12.08 28.69 -17.00
C LEU A 89 11.79 28.33 -18.47
N HIS A 90 10.64 27.70 -18.76
CA HIS A 90 10.28 27.24 -20.10
C HIS A 90 9.06 28.02 -20.63
N ALA A 91 9.28 28.91 -21.60
CA ALA A 91 8.24 29.82 -22.12
C ALA A 91 7.05 29.07 -22.76
N ASP A 92 7.29 27.90 -23.32
CA ASP A 92 6.29 27.00 -23.92
C ASP A 92 5.51 26.16 -22.90
N ARG A 93 5.86 26.27 -21.62
CA ARG A 93 5.26 25.47 -20.52
C ARG A 93 4.49 26.32 -19.50
N LYS A 94 4.16 27.56 -19.80
CA LYS A 94 3.49 28.47 -18.85
C LYS A 94 2.15 27.94 -18.32
N ASP A 95 1.39 27.27 -19.17
CA ASP A 95 0.07 26.70 -18.83
C ASP A 95 0.11 25.20 -18.56
N TRP A 96 1.29 24.57 -18.63
CA TRP A 96 1.46 23.14 -18.38
C TRP A 96 1.20 22.79 -16.91
N SER A 97 0.63 21.62 -16.66
CA SER A 97 0.41 21.08 -15.33
C SER A 97 0.96 19.66 -15.23
N ILE A 98 1.37 19.26 -14.02
CA ILE A 98 1.77 17.89 -13.73
C ILE A 98 0.66 16.86 -14.06
N GLY A 99 -0.59 17.30 -14.07
CA GLY A 99 -1.75 16.50 -14.48
C GLY A 99 -1.82 16.22 -15.98
N ASP A 100 -1.06 16.94 -16.81
CA ASP A 100 -1.03 16.75 -18.27
C ASP A 100 -0.08 15.63 -18.70
N ILE A 101 0.67 15.04 -17.76
CA ILE A 101 1.59 13.93 -18.03
C ILE A 101 0.81 12.70 -18.45
N THR A 102 1.10 12.17 -19.64
CA THR A 102 0.57 10.90 -20.12
C THR A 102 1.25 9.72 -19.43
N LEU A 103 0.52 8.63 -19.17
CA LEU A 103 1.04 7.47 -18.46
C LEU A 103 1.77 6.44 -19.36
N GLU A 104 2.11 6.84 -20.59
CA GLU A 104 2.71 5.97 -21.62
C GLU A 104 4.05 6.51 -22.14
N ASP A 105 4.68 7.44 -21.42
CA ASP A 105 5.93 8.09 -21.85
C ASP A 105 7.13 7.11 -21.80
N PRO A 106 7.78 6.83 -22.94
CA PRO A 106 8.88 5.86 -22.99
C PRO A 106 10.11 6.28 -22.16
N ALA A 107 10.38 7.61 -22.06
CA ALA A 107 11.54 8.11 -21.34
C ALA A 107 11.37 7.94 -19.82
N ALA A 108 10.13 8.13 -19.31
CA ALA A 108 9.81 7.84 -17.92
C ALA A 108 9.97 6.35 -17.59
N PHE A 109 9.49 5.46 -18.48
CA PHE A 109 9.72 4.01 -18.31
C PHE A 109 11.18 3.61 -18.43
N GLU A 110 11.99 4.30 -19.21
CA GLU A 110 13.42 4.01 -19.30
C GLU A 110 14.17 4.33 -18.00
N VAL A 111 13.80 5.42 -17.31
CA VAL A 111 14.28 5.71 -15.94
C VAL A 111 13.97 4.56 -14.99
N LEU A 112 12.77 3.98 -15.08
CA LEU A 112 12.36 2.85 -14.24
C LEU A 112 13.07 1.55 -14.62
N LYS A 113 13.16 1.21 -15.91
CA LYS A 113 13.81 0.01 -16.41
C LYS A 113 15.31 -0.03 -16.12
N SER A 114 15.98 1.11 -16.25
CA SER A 114 17.40 1.26 -15.92
C SER A 114 17.66 1.29 -14.42
N ALA A 115 16.59 1.40 -13.61
CA ALA A 115 16.64 1.61 -12.16
C ALA A 115 17.46 2.82 -11.72
N ASN A 116 17.56 3.83 -12.58
CA ASN A 116 18.15 5.13 -12.23
C ASN A 116 17.13 5.96 -11.43
N THR A 117 16.70 5.45 -10.28
CA THR A 117 15.52 5.91 -9.53
C THR A 117 15.86 6.65 -8.23
N VAL A 118 17.06 7.18 -8.10
CA VAL A 118 17.38 8.12 -7.01
C VAL A 118 16.43 9.32 -7.10
N ALA A 119 15.83 9.72 -5.98
CA ALA A 119 14.78 10.72 -5.83
C ALA A 119 13.43 10.37 -6.48
N VAL A 120 13.29 9.23 -7.15
CA VAL A 120 11.99 8.76 -7.64
C VAL A 120 11.17 8.20 -6.48
N PHE A 121 10.01 8.78 -6.24
CA PHE A 121 9.16 8.45 -5.10
C PHE A 121 8.96 6.94 -4.92
N GLN A 122 9.19 6.45 -3.71
CA GLN A 122 9.11 5.03 -3.30
C GLN A 122 10.00 4.02 -4.06
N LEU A 123 10.67 4.42 -5.13
CA LEU A 123 11.41 3.49 -5.99
C LEU A 123 12.94 3.61 -5.87
N GLU A 124 13.45 4.35 -4.89
CA GLU A 124 14.85 4.71 -4.76
C GLU A 124 15.70 3.73 -3.93
N SER A 125 15.09 2.87 -3.11
CA SER A 125 15.86 1.93 -2.29
C SER A 125 16.59 0.89 -3.15
N ARG A 126 17.74 0.39 -2.66
CA ARG A 126 18.53 -0.63 -3.38
C ARG A 126 17.72 -1.86 -3.76
N GLY A 127 16.83 -2.30 -2.86
CA GLY A 127 15.96 -3.45 -3.13
C GLY A 127 14.94 -3.16 -4.23
N MET A 128 14.30 -1.98 -4.21
CA MET A 128 13.40 -1.54 -5.27
C MET A 128 14.12 -1.41 -6.61
N GLN A 129 15.32 -0.84 -6.63
CA GLN A 129 16.14 -0.74 -7.84
C GLN A 129 16.50 -2.12 -8.42
N GLY A 130 16.81 -3.09 -7.55
CA GLY A 130 17.05 -4.49 -7.98
C GLY A 130 15.80 -5.08 -8.64
N MET A 131 14.66 -4.96 -7.98
CA MET A 131 13.37 -5.43 -8.50
C MET A 131 13.01 -4.78 -9.85
N LEU A 132 13.21 -3.45 -9.99
CA LEU A 132 12.92 -2.74 -11.24
C LEU A 132 13.79 -3.20 -12.42
N ARG A 133 15.08 -3.51 -12.20
CA ARG A 133 15.97 -4.07 -13.22
C ARG A 133 15.47 -5.41 -13.75
N ASP A 134 14.90 -6.24 -12.86
CA ASP A 134 14.41 -7.56 -13.21
C ASP A 134 12.99 -7.49 -13.81
N ALA A 135 12.13 -6.63 -13.26
CA ALA A 135 10.74 -6.47 -13.69
C ALA A 135 10.60 -5.71 -15.00
N LYS A 136 11.47 -4.73 -15.25
CA LYS A 136 11.46 -3.85 -16.44
C LYS A 136 10.04 -3.35 -16.76
N PRO A 137 9.42 -2.57 -15.87
CA PRO A 137 8.05 -2.10 -16.06
C PRO A 137 7.94 -1.31 -17.37
N ASP A 138 6.89 -1.59 -18.16
CA ASP A 138 6.63 -0.98 -19.47
C ASP A 138 5.19 -0.47 -19.60
N ARG A 139 4.39 -0.60 -18.56
CA ARG A 139 3.04 -0.06 -18.45
C ARG A 139 2.77 0.37 -16.99
N PHE A 140 1.83 1.27 -16.84
CA PHE A 140 1.52 1.87 -15.54
C PHE A 140 1.04 0.84 -14.51
N GLU A 141 0.27 -0.17 -14.94
CA GLU A 141 -0.23 -1.25 -14.10
C GLU A 141 0.90 -2.06 -13.45
N ASP A 142 2.05 -2.20 -14.12
CA ASP A 142 3.21 -2.85 -13.52
C ASP A 142 3.73 -2.08 -12.31
N ILE A 143 3.77 -0.74 -12.40
CA ILE A 143 4.20 0.11 -11.29
C ILE A 143 3.24 -0.05 -10.11
N ILE A 144 1.93 -0.05 -10.36
CA ILE A 144 0.91 -0.26 -9.33
C ILE A 144 1.14 -1.60 -8.62
N ALA A 145 1.35 -2.68 -9.40
CA ALA A 145 1.55 -4.01 -8.86
C ALA A 145 2.86 -4.11 -8.05
N LEU A 146 3.96 -3.54 -8.54
CA LEU A 146 5.25 -3.56 -7.85
C LEU A 146 5.22 -2.78 -6.54
N VAL A 147 4.57 -1.61 -6.52
CA VAL A 147 4.35 -0.82 -5.28
C VAL A 147 3.52 -1.62 -4.27
N ALA A 148 2.51 -2.36 -4.73
CA ALA A 148 1.67 -3.19 -3.86
C ALA A 148 2.38 -4.45 -3.34
N LEU A 149 3.28 -5.04 -4.14
CA LEU A 149 3.99 -6.28 -3.81
C LEU A 149 5.24 -6.06 -2.94
N TYR A 150 5.92 -4.90 -3.07
CA TYR A 150 7.19 -4.68 -2.38
C TYR A 150 7.00 -4.33 -0.90
N ARG A 151 6.66 -5.34 -0.10
CA ARG A 151 6.50 -5.28 1.37
C ARG A 151 6.61 -6.68 1.97
N PRO A 152 6.94 -6.82 3.25
CA PRO A 152 7.05 -8.13 3.91
C PRO A 152 5.80 -8.99 3.69
N GLY A 153 5.98 -10.22 3.26
CA GLY A 153 4.95 -11.18 2.90
C GLY A 153 4.71 -11.25 1.38
N PRO A 154 4.03 -10.27 0.74
CA PRO A 154 3.74 -10.33 -0.70
C PRO A 154 4.97 -10.29 -1.60
N MET A 155 6.12 -9.79 -1.12
CA MET A 155 7.35 -9.72 -1.91
C MET A 155 7.86 -11.10 -2.38
N ASP A 156 7.45 -12.19 -1.72
CA ASP A 156 7.76 -13.55 -2.14
C ASP A 156 7.11 -13.93 -3.48
N LEU A 157 6.08 -13.18 -3.91
CA LEU A 157 5.41 -13.35 -5.21
C LEU A 157 6.08 -12.59 -6.36
N ILE A 158 7.03 -11.70 -6.07
CA ILE A 158 7.70 -10.87 -7.09
C ILE A 158 8.44 -11.72 -8.12
N PRO A 159 9.18 -12.79 -7.77
CA PRO A 159 9.83 -13.63 -8.75
C PRO A 159 8.85 -14.26 -9.76
N ASP A 160 7.71 -14.75 -9.29
CA ASP A 160 6.66 -15.32 -10.16
C ASP A 160 6.02 -14.25 -11.03
N PHE A 161 5.74 -13.06 -10.47
CA PHE A 161 5.23 -11.92 -11.23
C PHE A 161 6.17 -11.57 -12.39
N ILE A 162 7.46 -11.45 -12.11
CA ILE A 162 8.48 -11.14 -13.11
C ILE A 162 8.62 -12.26 -14.15
N ALA A 163 8.63 -13.52 -13.72
CA ALA A 163 8.73 -14.67 -14.62
C ALA A 163 7.55 -14.75 -15.59
N ARG A 164 6.33 -14.53 -15.10
CA ARG A 164 5.10 -14.53 -15.90
C ARG A 164 5.01 -13.32 -16.82
N LYS A 165 5.36 -12.12 -16.34
CA LYS A 165 5.44 -10.91 -17.16
C LYS A 165 6.33 -11.11 -18.39
N HIS A 166 7.49 -11.76 -18.21
CA HIS A 166 8.45 -11.99 -19.30
C HIS A 166 8.23 -13.29 -20.07
N GLY A 167 7.11 -13.99 -19.85
CA GLY A 167 6.80 -15.24 -20.55
C GLY A 167 7.70 -16.43 -20.19
N ARG A 168 8.50 -16.32 -19.12
CA ARG A 168 9.36 -17.41 -18.63
C ARG A 168 8.59 -18.46 -17.83
N GLN A 169 7.41 -18.10 -17.34
CA GLN A 169 6.46 -18.98 -16.68
C GLN A 169 5.08 -18.76 -17.30
N GLN A 170 4.36 -19.85 -17.55
CA GLN A 170 3.01 -19.78 -18.06
C GLN A 170 2.07 -19.15 -17.02
N VAL A 171 1.17 -18.28 -17.50
CA VAL A 171 0.09 -17.74 -16.66
C VAL A 171 -1.04 -18.74 -16.63
N GLU A 172 -1.37 -19.21 -15.43
CA GLU A 172 -2.49 -20.12 -15.20
C GLU A 172 -3.57 -19.40 -14.36
N TYR A 173 -4.82 -19.64 -14.76
CA TYR A 173 -5.97 -19.13 -14.02
C TYR A 173 -6.74 -20.32 -13.43
N PRO A 174 -7.10 -20.24 -12.13
CA PRO A 174 -7.85 -21.32 -11.47
C PRO A 174 -9.17 -21.65 -12.18
N ASP A 175 -9.81 -20.65 -12.77
CA ASP A 175 -11.01 -20.77 -13.59
C ASP A 175 -10.97 -19.70 -14.69
N PRO A 176 -11.38 -19.99 -15.94
CA PRO A 176 -11.35 -19.01 -17.05
C PRO A 176 -12.11 -17.71 -16.74
N ARG A 177 -13.14 -17.76 -15.92
CA ARG A 177 -13.91 -16.57 -15.51
C ARG A 177 -13.11 -15.58 -14.70
N ILE A 178 -12.05 -16.03 -14.03
CA ILE A 178 -11.17 -15.19 -13.18
C ILE A 178 -10.12 -14.46 -14.04
N GLU A 179 -9.86 -14.91 -15.25
CA GLU A 179 -8.86 -14.30 -16.12
C GLU A 179 -9.01 -12.77 -16.26
N PRO A 180 -10.21 -12.19 -16.51
CA PRO A 180 -10.34 -10.74 -16.61
C PRO A 180 -9.90 -9.98 -15.36
N VAL A 181 -10.04 -10.61 -14.18
CA VAL A 181 -9.66 -10.02 -12.88
C VAL A 181 -8.15 -10.06 -12.65
N LEU A 182 -7.50 -11.17 -13.03
CA LEU A 182 -6.09 -11.42 -12.73
C LEU A 182 -5.14 -11.15 -13.91
N ARG A 183 -5.66 -10.83 -15.10
CA ARG A 183 -4.85 -10.63 -16.32
C ARG A 183 -3.84 -9.50 -16.14
N GLU A 184 -4.24 -8.40 -15.53
CA GLU A 184 -3.36 -7.24 -15.31
C GLU A 184 -2.18 -7.53 -14.38
N THR A 185 -2.31 -8.56 -13.53
CA THR A 185 -1.30 -9.00 -12.56
C THR A 185 -0.73 -10.37 -12.90
N TYR A 186 -0.82 -10.78 -14.16
CA TYR A 186 -0.25 -12.04 -14.68
C TYR A 186 -0.70 -13.29 -13.90
N GLY A 187 -1.98 -13.32 -13.51
CA GLY A 187 -2.56 -14.45 -12.76
C GLY A 187 -2.22 -14.47 -11.27
N ILE A 188 -1.59 -13.43 -10.75
CA ILE A 188 -1.26 -13.30 -9.32
C ILE A 188 -2.29 -12.39 -8.66
N MET A 189 -2.83 -12.80 -7.52
CA MET A 189 -3.62 -11.90 -6.69
C MET A 189 -2.68 -10.90 -6.00
N VAL A 190 -2.96 -9.62 -6.17
CA VAL A 190 -2.20 -8.50 -5.60
C VAL A 190 -3.11 -7.59 -4.79
N TYR A 191 -4.35 -7.41 -5.26
CA TYR A 191 -5.26 -6.41 -4.71
C TYR A 191 -6.43 -7.02 -3.93
N GLN A 192 -6.85 -6.33 -2.88
CA GLN A 192 -8.07 -6.67 -2.13
C GLN A 192 -9.31 -6.70 -3.03
N GLU A 193 -9.36 -5.80 -3.99
CA GLU A 193 -10.43 -5.70 -4.98
C GLU A 193 -10.52 -6.96 -5.85
N GLN A 194 -9.40 -7.60 -6.17
CA GLN A 194 -9.39 -8.87 -6.93
C GLN A 194 -10.04 -9.99 -6.10
N VAL A 195 -9.76 -10.06 -4.80
CA VAL A 195 -10.42 -11.04 -3.90
C VAL A 195 -11.94 -10.82 -3.88
N MET A 196 -12.38 -9.56 -3.79
CA MET A 196 -13.81 -9.21 -3.80
C MET A 196 -14.47 -9.55 -5.14
N GLN A 197 -13.84 -9.23 -6.26
CA GLN A 197 -14.34 -9.56 -7.60
C GLN A 197 -14.44 -11.07 -7.81
N MET A 198 -13.46 -11.83 -7.38
CA MET A 198 -13.50 -13.29 -7.43
C MET A 198 -14.64 -13.86 -6.57
N ALA A 199 -14.86 -13.31 -5.37
CA ALA A 199 -15.99 -13.69 -4.53
C ALA A 199 -17.34 -13.43 -5.24
N GLN A 200 -17.49 -12.30 -5.92
CA GLN A 200 -18.70 -11.99 -6.68
C GLN A 200 -18.88 -12.92 -7.89
N MET A 201 -17.83 -13.09 -8.69
CA MET A 201 -17.92 -13.84 -9.96
C MET A 201 -18.08 -15.35 -9.76
N ILE A 202 -17.40 -15.92 -8.78
CA ILE A 202 -17.40 -17.35 -8.50
C ILE A 202 -18.40 -17.72 -7.43
N GLY A 203 -18.38 -17.01 -6.31
CA GLY A 203 -19.23 -17.31 -5.14
C GLY A 203 -20.61 -16.66 -5.17
N GLY A 204 -20.90 -15.79 -6.16
CA GLY A 204 -22.16 -15.10 -6.27
C GLY A 204 -22.45 -14.09 -5.16
N TYR A 205 -21.40 -13.56 -4.53
CA TYR A 205 -21.54 -12.57 -3.47
C TYR A 205 -22.03 -11.21 -4.00
N SER A 206 -22.82 -10.52 -3.18
CA SER A 206 -22.99 -9.08 -3.37
C SER A 206 -21.70 -8.32 -3.04
N LEU A 207 -21.57 -7.07 -3.47
CA LEU A 207 -20.40 -6.26 -3.18
C LEU A 207 -20.14 -6.14 -1.65
N GLY A 208 -21.18 -5.87 -0.86
CA GLY A 208 -21.06 -5.82 0.60
C GLY A 208 -20.69 -7.17 1.22
N GLY A 209 -21.26 -8.27 0.71
CA GLY A 209 -20.89 -9.62 1.14
C GLY A 209 -19.44 -9.98 0.82
N ALA A 210 -18.93 -9.56 -0.34
CA ALA A 210 -17.54 -9.75 -0.73
C ALA A 210 -16.57 -8.97 0.16
N ASP A 211 -16.94 -7.75 0.60
CA ASP A 211 -16.14 -6.98 1.56
C ASP A 211 -16.11 -7.65 2.94
N LEU A 212 -17.24 -8.18 3.40
CA LEU A 212 -17.29 -8.95 4.65
C LEU A 212 -16.39 -10.20 4.58
N LEU A 213 -16.45 -10.95 3.48
CA LEU A 213 -15.55 -12.08 3.23
C LEU A 213 -14.08 -11.65 3.29
N ARG A 214 -13.71 -10.60 2.57
CA ARG A 214 -12.34 -10.08 2.56
C ARG A 214 -11.86 -9.71 3.97
N ARG A 215 -12.71 -9.05 4.76
CA ARG A 215 -12.40 -8.68 6.16
C ARG A 215 -12.25 -9.91 7.06
N ALA A 216 -13.12 -10.91 6.92
CA ALA A 216 -13.04 -12.17 7.67
C ALA A 216 -11.73 -12.90 7.37
N MET A 217 -11.36 -13.02 6.09
CA MET A 217 -10.10 -13.60 5.65
C MET A 217 -8.88 -12.84 6.20
N GLY A 218 -8.91 -11.50 6.20
CA GLY A 218 -7.83 -10.67 6.75
C GLY A 218 -7.65 -10.84 8.27
N LYS A 219 -8.75 -10.99 9.01
CA LYS A 219 -8.75 -11.20 10.48
C LYS A 219 -8.49 -12.66 10.88
N LYS A 220 -8.51 -13.60 9.92
CA LYS A 220 -8.27 -15.04 10.11
C LYS A 220 -9.12 -15.66 11.24
N LYS A 221 -10.39 -15.27 11.34
CA LYS A 221 -11.32 -15.83 12.33
C LYS A 221 -11.90 -17.17 11.84
N PRO A 222 -11.59 -18.31 12.47
CA PRO A 222 -11.89 -19.65 11.93
C PRO A 222 -13.39 -19.89 11.69
N GLU A 223 -14.26 -19.42 12.59
CA GLU A 223 -15.70 -19.61 12.49
C GLU A 223 -16.31 -18.83 11.33
N GLU A 224 -15.94 -17.55 11.19
CA GLU A 224 -16.38 -16.71 10.07
C GLU A 224 -15.86 -17.26 8.73
N MET A 225 -14.63 -17.76 8.72
CA MET A 225 -14.01 -18.38 7.54
C MET A 225 -14.74 -19.64 7.10
N ALA A 226 -15.08 -20.54 8.04
CA ALA A 226 -15.82 -21.77 7.74
C ALA A 226 -17.22 -21.44 7.17
N GLN A 227 -17.91 -20.46 7.73
CA GLN A 227 -19.21 -20.01 7.23
C GLN A 227 -19.11 -19.45 5.81
N HIS A 228 -18.14 -18.57 5.56
CA HIS A 228 -17.91 -18.00 4.23
C HIS A 228 -17.51 -19.05 3.20
N ARG A 229 -16.70 -20.05 3.57
CA ARG A 229 -16.33 -21.17 2.68
C ARG A 229 -17.58 -21.92 2.20
N LYS A 230 -18.53 -22.20 3.10
CA LYS A 230 -19.78 -22.84 2.73
C LYS A 230 -20.60 -21.99 1.75
N ILE A 231 -20.79 -20.69 2.06
CA ILE A 231 -21.53 -19.75 1.20
C ILE A 231 -20.87 -19.68 -0.19
N PHE A 232 -19.53 -19.56 -0.22
CA PHE A 232 -18.77 -19.49 -1.47
C PHE A 232 -18.94 -20.76 -2.31
N SER A 233 -18.82 -21.94 -1.70
CA SER A 233 -18.95 -23.23 -2.38
C SER A 233 -20.38 -23.44 -2.93
N GLU A 234 -21.41 -23.08 -2.15
CA GLU A 234 -22.81 -23.14 -2.59
C GLU A 234 -23.08 -22.18 -3.78
N GLY A 235 -22.53 -20.95 -3.73
CA GLY A 235 -22.62 -20.00 -4.82
C GLY A 235 -21.90 -20.49 -6.09
N ALA A 236 -20.69 -21.00 -5.94
CA ALA A 236 -19.90 -21.55 -7.03
C ALA A 236 -20.60 -22.74 -7.72
N LYS A 237 -21.21 -23.62 -6.93
CA LYS A 237 -22.00 -24.75 -7.43
C LYS A 237 -23.19 -24.32 -8.29
N LYS A 238 -23.90 -23.24 -7.88
CA LYS A 238 -24.97 -22.65 -8.70
C LYS A 238 -24.44 -22.11 -10.02
N GLY A 239 -23.18 -21.62 -10.04
CA GLY A 239 -22.47 -21.21 -11.26
C GLY A 239 -21.84 -22.34 -12.06
N GLY A 240 -22.11 -23.62 -11.72
CA GLY A 240 -21.60 -24.79 -12.46
C GLY A 240 -20.16 -25.18 -12.14
N ILE A 241 -19.59 -24.68 -11.03
CA ILE A 241 -18.25 -25.06 -10.58
C ILE A 241 -18.38 -26.23 -9.60
N THR A 242 -17.49 -27.23 -9.75
CA THR A 242 -17.45 -28.37 -8.82
C THR A 242 -17.00 -27.90 -7.43
N GLU A 243 -17.45 -28.62 -6.40
CA GLU A 243 -17.10 -28.30 -5.02
C GLU A 243 -15.58 -28.37 -4.78
N VAL A 244 -14.88 -29.32 -5.40
CA VAL A 244 -13.43 -29.44 -5.34
C VAL A 244 -12.77 -28.17 -5.88
N LYS A 245 -13.20 -27.71 -7.06
CA LYS A 245 -12.64 -26.50 -7.69
C LYS A 245 -12.98 -25.24 -6.93
N ALA A 246 -14.18 -25.14 -6.38
CA ALA A 246 -14.59 -24.03 -5.52
C ALA A 246 -13.70 -23.92 -4.27
N ASN A 247 -13.41 -25.05 -3.63
CA ASN A 247 -12.52 -25.07 -2.47
C ASN A 247 -11.07 -24.69 -2.85
N GLU A 248 -10.53 -25.17 -3.97
CA GLU A 248 -9.21 -24.74 -4.45
C GLU A 248 -9.13 -23.21 -4.65
N ILE A 249 -10.15 -22.63 -5.25
CA ILE A 249 -10.21 -21.17 -5.45
C ILE A 249 -10.33 -20.45 -4.12
N TYR A 250 -11.16 -20.96 -3.20
CA TYR A 250 -11.30 -20.37 -1.88
C TYR A 250 -9.99 -20.41 -1.08
N ASP A 251 -9.28 -21.54 -1.11
CA ASP A 251 -7.97 -21.70 -0.45
C ASP A 251 -6.93 -20.73 -1.00
N LEU A 252 -6.96 -20.48 -2.31
CA LEU A 252 -6.11 -19.51 -2.97
C LEU A 252 -6.43 -18.09 -2.48
N MET A 253 -7.72 -17.72 -2.41
CA MET A 253 -8.17 -16.44 -1.90
C MET A 253 -7.81 -16.25 -0.42
N GLU A 254 -8.00 -17.28 0.40
CA GLU A 254 -7.71 -17.28 1.83
C GLU A 254 -6.22 -17.05 2.12
N ARG A 255 -5.35 -17.76 1.41
CA ARG A 255 -3.89 -17.57 1.54
C ARG A 255 -3.47 -16.14 1.22
N PHE A 256 -4.13 -15.54 0.25
CA PHE A 256 -3.75 -14.23 -0.25
C PHE A 256 -4.44 -13.07 0.49
N ALA A 257 -5.64 -13.25 1.01
CA ALA A 257 -6.46 -12.15 1.57
C ALA A 257 -5.77 -11.40 2.74
N GLY A 258 -4.88 -12.08 3.48
CA GLY A 258 -4.06 -11.43 4.52
C GLY A 258 -2.97 -10.49 3.97
N TYR A 259 -2.67 -10.59 2.68
CA TYR A 259 -1.61 -9.83 2.00
C TYR A 259 -2.15 -8.84 0.95
N GLY A 260 -3.45 -8.90 0.63
CA GLY A 260 -4.07 -8.04 -0.36
C GLY A 260 -3.89 -6.56 -0.05
N PHE A 261 -3.47 -5.78 -1.05
CA PHE A 261 -3.29 -4.34 -0.94
C PHE A 261 -4.48 -3.60 -1.55
N ASN A 262 -4.80 -2.42 -1.03
CA ASN A 262 -5.81 -1.57 -1.67
C ASN A 262 -5.28 -1.04 -3.00
N LYS A 263 -5.95 -1.37 -4.10
CA LYS A 263 -5.53 -0.97 -5.45
C LYS A 263 -5.57 0.55 -5.64
N SER A 264 -6.58 1.23 -5.09
CA SER A 264 -6.71 2.68 -5.22
C SER A 264 -5.54 3.40 -4.54
N HIS A 265 -5.12 2.93 -3.36
CA HIS A 265 -3.93 3.46 -2.68
C HIS A 265 -2.67 3.19 -3.51
N ALA A 266 -2.45 1.96 -3.99
CA ALA A 266 -1.30 1.62 -4.82
C ALA A 266 -1.25 2.46 -6.11
N ALA A 267 -2.40 2.69 -6.76
CA ALA A 267 -2.49 3.50 -7.97
C ALA A 267 -2.13 4.97 -7.72
N ALA A 268 -2.61 5.56 -6.62
CA ALA A 268 -2.28 6.93 -6.24
C ALA A 268 -0.76 7.10 -6.01
N TYR A 269 -0.14 6.16 -5.31
CA TYR A 269 1.30 6.19 -5.05
C TYR A 269 2.14 5.86 -6.28
N ALA A 270 1.67 4.94 -7.13
CA ALA A 270 2.29 4.67 -8.42
C ALA A 270 2.26 5.88 -9.35
N LEU A 271 1.19 6.69 -9.29
CA LEU A 271 1.10 7.94 -10.06
C LEU A 271 2.20 8.93 -9.65
N LEU A 272 2.41 9.10 -8.35
CA LEU A 272 3.49 9.97 -7.86
C LEU A 272 4.87 9.43 -8.24
N ALA A 273 5.08 8.11 -8.15
CA ALA A 273 6.30 7.46 -8.59
C ALA A 273 6.56 7.69 -10.08
N TYR A 274 5.53 7.54 -10.92
CA TYR A 274 5.62 7.77 -12.34
C TYR A 274 5.88 9.25 -12.68
N GLN A 275 5.16 10.18 -12.04
CA GLN A 275 5.37 11.64 -12.23
C GLN A 275 6.78 12.07 -11.84
N THR A 276 7.33 11.55 -10.75
CA THR A 276 8.72 11.82 -10.36
C THR A 276 9.74 11.22 -11.33
N ALA A 277 9.47 10.02 -11.88
CA ALA A 277 10.30 9.43 -12.93
C ALA A 277 10.23 10.25 -14.23
N TRP A 278 9.05 10.72 -14.62
CA TRP A 278 8.84 11.56 -15.79
C TRP A 278 9.59 12.90 -15.64
N LEU A 279 9.46 13.56 -14.49
CA LEU A 279 10.20 14.81 -14.22
C LEU A 279 11.72 14.57 -14.28
N LYS A 280 12.18 13.47 -13.74
CA LYS A 280 13.60 13.10 -13.81
C LYS A 280 14.09 12.88 -15.24
N ALA A 281 13.24 12.34 -16.12
CA ALA A 281 13.56 12.11 -17.52
C ALA A 281 13.61 13.41 -18.34
N HIS A 282 12.65 14.31 -18.13
CA HIS A 282 12.42 15.47 -19.00
C HIS A 282 12.91 16.79 -18.41
N TYR A 283 12.87 16.96 -17.09
CA TYR A 283 13.22 18.19 -16.36
C TYR A 283 14.07 17.88 -15.13
N PRO A 284 15.24 17.20 -15.31
CA PRO A 284 16.05 16.75 -14.18
C PRO A 284 16.57 17.89 -13.31
N ALA A 285 16.89 19.04 -13.89
CA ALA A 285 17.40 20.19 -13.13
C ALA A 285 16.32 20.80 -12.22
N GLU A 286 15.14 21.05 -12.76
CA GLU A 286 13.99 21.61 -12.02
C GLU A 286 13.49 20.64 -10.95
N PHE A 287 13.47 19.35 -11.27
CA PHE A 287 13.09 18.29 -10.34
C PHE A 287 14.09 18.18 -9.18
N MET A 288 15.39 18.15 -9.48
CA MET A 288 16.42 18.10 -8.43
C MET A 288 16.50 19.39 -7.62
N ALA A 289 16.29 20.55 -8.23
CA ALA A 289 16.18 21.81 -7.50
C ALA A 289 15.01 21.78 -6.49
N GLY A 290 13.86 21.23 -6.89
CA GLY A 290 12.72 21.02 -5.98
C GLY A 290 13.06 20.09 -4.81
N ASN A 291 13.72 18.97 -5.07
CA ASN A 291 14.15 18.03 -4.05
C ASN A 291 15.12 18.65 -3.05
N LEU A 292 16.19 19.30 -3.56
CA LEU A 292 17.23 19.91 -2.73
C LEU A 292 16.70 21.08 -1.90
N SER A 293 15.82 21.92 -2.48
CA SER A 293 15.23 23.05 -1.76
C SER A 293 14.41 22.61 -0.54
N LEU A 294 13.75 21.47 -0.61
CA LEU A 294 12.94 20.94 0.49
C LEU A 294 13.74 20.05 1.46
N ALA A 295 14.99 19.76 1.15
CA ALA A 295 15.90 19.00 2.00
C ALA A 295 16.94 19.89 2.70
N MET A 296 16.90 21.23 2.54
CA MET A 296 17.95 22.13 3.07
C MET A 296 18.10 22.06 4.60
N ASP A 297 17.01 21.78 5.31
CA ASP A 297 17.02 21.66 6.78
C ASP A 297 17.29 20.23 7.26
N ASP A 298 17.43 19.27 6.37
CA ASP A 298 17.67 17.85 6.66
C ASP A 298 19.10 17.49 6.26
N THR A 299 20.03 17.58 7.23
CA THR A 299 21.46 17.34 6.99
C THR A 299 21.82 15.89 6.69
N ASP A 300 20.89 14.96 6.89
CA ASP A 300 21.09 13.52 6.66
C ASP A 300 20.67 13.07 5.24
N LYS A 301 20.10 13.98 4.45
CA LYS A 301 19.74 13.80 3.04
C LYS A 301 20.69 14.52 2.12
#